data_0205bc5c0579fba26a751372d3711fb9
#
_entry.id   0205bc5c0579fba26a751372d3711fb9
#
_cell.length_a   1.000
_cell.length_b   1.000
_cell.length_c   1.000
_cell.angle_alpha   90.00
_cell.angle_beta   90.00
_cell.angle_gamma   90.00
#
_symmetry.space_group_name_H-M   'P 1'
#
loop_
_entity.id
_entity.type
_entity.pdbx_description
1 polymer ?
#
loop_
_entity_poly.entity_id
_entity_poly.type
_entity_poly.pdbx_seq_one_letter_code
_entity_poly.pdbx_strand_id
1 'polypeptide(L)'
;MQIKDIQRLIDNPLEPNASEWAMNAKDILDENDLLTHDNQEIIEQIKFFDGQGVGKKYVDQLVGILKRIIKNMNKDTNCIMNNEDIIMTGENVFIVYSHKHEDIMQKIKTFVHDDLKLEPETLDISEFKGNIWDALSEKTQNYQKAIIVMTADDKVVSDDNSEYMQTRPNVFIELGYMIHKCGLKNITIVCSGNCRIPSDISGLIYVIYESERWRESLRKQLINKN
;
A
#
# COMPACT_ATOMS: atom_id res chain seq x y z
N MET A 1 15.07 10.24 -11.30
CA MET A 1 15.80 8.96 -11.43
C MET A 1 15.76 8.49 -12.88
N GLN A 2 16.89 8.12 -13.45
CA GLN A 2 16.88 7.51 -14.78
C GLN A 2 16.89 5.99 -14.63
N ILE A 3 15.84 5.32 -15.13
CA ILE A 3 15.75 3.85 -15.19
C ILE A 3 17.03 3.23 -15.78
N LYS A 4 17.69 3.97 -16.68
CA LYS A 4 18.96 3.58 -17.30
C LYS A 4 20.08 3.32 -16.31
N ASP A 5 20.15 4.07 -15.19
CA ASP A 5 21.21 3.91 -14.21
C ASP A 5 21.03 2.61 -13.42
N ILE A 6 19.79 2.29 -13.03
CA ILE A 6 19.48 1.01 -12.37
C ILE A 6 19.65 -0.15 -13.36
N GLN A 7 19.24 0.01 -14.62
CA GLN A 7 19.39 -1.04 -15.64
C GLN A 7 20.87 -1.36 -15.85
N ARG A 8 21.74 -0.35 -15.87
CA ARG A 8 23.21 -0.55 -15.98
C ARG A 8 23.78 -1.38 -14.82
N LEU A 9 23.31 -1.17 -13.60
CA LEU A 9 23.72 -1.97 -12.43
C LEU A 9 23.26 -3.43 -12.54
N ILE A 10 22.09 -3.67 -13.14
CA ILE A 10 21.54 -5.01 -13.34
C ILE A 10 22.29 -5.77 -14.44
N ASP A 11 22.61 -5.07 -15.53
CA ASP A 11 23.23 -5.68 -16.73
C ASP A 11 24.72 -5.99 -16.50
N ASN A 12 25.39 -5.20 -15.63
CA ASN A 12 26.81 -5.33 -15.33
C ASN A 12 27.04 -5.47 -13.82
N PRO A 13 26.56 -6.54 -13.19
CA PRO A 13 26.78 -6.75 -11.78
C PRO A 13 28.27 -6.95 -11.49
N LEU A 14 28.74 -6.34 -10.40
CA LEU A 14 30.14 -6.38 -9.94
C LEU A 14 31.16 -5.60 -10.81
N GLU A 15 30.70 -4.73 -11.69
CA GLU A 15 31.63 -3.86 -12.43
C GLU A 15 31.67 -2.44 -11.81
N PRO A 16 32.88 -1.85 -11.63
CA PRO A 16 34.19 -2.43 -11.91
C PRO A 16 34.68 -3.44 -10.88
N ASN A 17 34.10 -3.47 -9.70
CA ASN A 17 34.29 -4.46 -8.62
C ASN A 17 33.07 -4.48 -7.70
N ALA A 18 32.97 -5.49 -6.84
CA ALA A 18 31.78 -5.70 -6.00
C ALA A 18 31.55 -4.52 -5.03
N SER A 19 32.59 -3.97 -4.45
CA SER A 19 32.49 -2.88 -3.48
C SER A 19 32.00 -1.59 -4.13
N GLU A 20 32.56 -1.22 -5.28
CA GLU A 20 32.19 -0.02 -6.02
C GLU A 20 30.79 -0.15 -6.64
N TRP A 21 30.45 -1.33 -7.16
CA TRP A 21 29.10 -1.61 -7.65
C TRP A 21 28.06 -1.48 -6.53
N ALA A 22 28.35 -2.00 -5.34
CA ALA A 22 27.44 -1.92 -4.19
C ALA A 22 27.29 -0.46 -3.69
N MET A 23 28.36 0.34 -3.73
CA MET A 23 28.27 1.77 -3.40
C MET A 23 27.42 2.54 -4.42
N ASN A 24 27.62 2.30 -5.71
CA ASN A 24 26.82 2.93 -6.75
C ASN A 24 25.33 2.57 -6.61
N ALA A 25 25.01 1.31 -6.24
CA ALA A 25 23.65 0.90 -5.95
C ALA A 25 23.08 1.63 -4.72
N LYS A 26 23.88 1.80 -3.67
CA LYS A 26 23.49 2.56 -2.47
C LYS A 26 23.16 4.00 -2.82
N ASP A 27 24.06 4.68 -3.51
CA ASP A 27 23.90 6.10 -3.87
C ASP A 27 22.62 6.32 -4.71
N ILE A 28 22.38 5.46 -5.71
CA ILE A 28 21.16 5.50 -6.53
C ILE A 28 19.90 5.27 -5.70
N LEU A 29 19.92 4.34 -4.74
CA LEU A 29 18.78 4.06 -3.89
C LEU A 29 18.54 5.20 -2.89
N ASP A 30 19.59 5.78 -2.32
CA ASP A 30 19.52 6.88 -1.35
C ASP A 30 19.02 8.18 -2.00
N GLU A 31 19.57 8.56 -3.14
CA GLU A 31 19.15 9.75 -3.90
C GLU A 31 17.67 9.73 -4.33
N ASN A 32 17.03 8.56 -4.27
CA ASN A 32 15.64 8.37 -4.72
C ASN A 32 14.69 7.90 -3.61
N ASP A 33 15.10 8.03 -2.35
CA ASP A 33 14.30 7.61 -1.18
C ASP A 33 13.89 6.13 -1.22
N LEU A 34 14.68 5.28 -1.87
CA LEU A 34 14.45 3.84 -2.02
C LEU A 34 15.40 2.99 -1.15
N LEU A 35 16.32 3.62 -0.42
CA LEU A 35 17.24 2.93 0.48
C LEU A 35 16.49 2.51 1.75
N THR A 36 16.30 1.19 1.91
CA THR A 36 15.70 0.59 3.10
C THR A 36 16.79 -0.03 3.99
N HIS A 37 16.47 -0.31 5.25
CA HIS A 37 17.38 -1.03 6.15
C HIS A 37 17.85 -2.36 5.56
N ASP A 38 16.92 -3.13 4.96
CA ASP A 38 17.23 -4.43 4.34
C ASP A 38 18.16 -4.29 3.13
N ASN A 39 17.97 -3.26 2.29
CA ASN A 39 18.86 -3.00 1.16
C ASN A 39 20.27 -2.62 1.64
N GLN A 40 20.35 -1.80 2.68
CA GLN A 40 21.59 -1.36 3.27
C GLN A 40 22.39 -2.52 3.85
N GLU A 41 21.72 -3.44 4.56
CA GLU A 41 22.36 -4.65 5.10
C GLU A 41 22.94 -5.53 3.97
N ILE A 42 22.18 -5.76 2.90
CA ILE A 42 22.66 -6.52 1.73
C ILE A 42 23.88 -5.84 1.10
N ILE A 43 23.87 -4.53 0.94
CA ILE A 43 24.98 -3.74 0.40
C ILE A 43 26.24 -3.89 1.26
N GLU A 44 26.12 -3.78 2.58
CA GLU A 44 27.25 -3.95 3.50
C GLU A 44 27.81 -5.38 3.46
N GLN A 45 26.95 -6.40 3.30
CA GLN A 45 27.40 -7.80 3.12
C GLN A 45 28.20 -7.97 1.81
N ILE A 46 27.77 -7.35 0.72
CA ILE A 46 28.52 -7.39 -0.56
C ILE A 46 29.90 -6.77 -0.38
N LYS A 47 30.01 -5.62 0.29
CA LYS A 47 31.27 -4.95 0.56
C LYS A 47 32.21 -5.79 1.46
N PHE A 48 31.65 -6.43 2.47
CA PHE A 48 32.42 -7.27 3.41
C PHE A 48 33.01 -8.51 2.75
N PHE A 49 32.27 -9.13 1.83
CA PHE A 49 32.68 -10.37 1.15
C PHE A 49 33.40 -10.12 -0.19
N ASP A 50 33.81 -8.91 -0.48
CA ASP A 50 34.54 -8.57 -1.70
C ASP A 50 35.82 -9.43 -1.82
N GLY A 51 35.86 -10.28 -2.86
CA GLY A 51 36.97 -11.21 -3.13
C GLY A 51 36.86 -12.62 -2.56
N GLN A 52 35.82 -12.98 -1.80
CA GLN A 52 35.71 -14.30 -1.16
C GLN A 52 34.66 -15.26 -1.76
N GLY A 53 34.09 -14.96 -2.92
CA GLY A 53 33.14 -15.86 -3.62
C GLY A 53 31.75 -16.00 -2.97
N VAL A 54 31.58 -15.59 -1.73
CA VAL A 54 30.31 -15.69 -0.96
C VAL A 54 29.35 -14.54 -1.33
N GLY A 55 29.87 -13.48 -1.95
CA GLY A 55 29.11 -12.28 -2.32
C GLY A 55 28.01 -12.52 -3.36
N LYS A 56 28.09 -13.60 -4.16
CA LYS A 56 27.14 -13.86 -5.25
C LYS A 56 25.68 -13.92 -4.79
N LYS A 57 25.42 -14.56 -3.63
CA LYS A 57 24.06 -14.64 -3.08
C LYS A 57 23.47 -13.25 -2.78
N TYR A 58 24.26 -12.37 -2.20
CA TYR A 58 23.82 -11.01 -1.87
C TYR A 58 23.70 -10.13 -3.10
N VAL A 59 24.59 -10.32 -4.09
CA VAL A 59 24.48 -9.68 -5.41
C VAL A 59 23.18 -10.08 -6.11
N ASP A 60 22.88 -11.39 -6.16
CA ASP A 60 21.64 -11.89 -6.76
C ASP A 60 20.38 -11.34 -6.04
N GLN A 61 20.44 -11.18 -4.72
CA GLN A 61 19.38 -10.55 -3.92
C GLN A 61 19.21 -9.06 -4.28
N LEU A 62 20.29 -8.29 -4.33
CA LEU A 62 20.23 -6.87 -4.68
C LEU A 62 19.77 -6.65 -6.11
N VAL A 63 20.26 -7.45 -7.07
CA VAL A 63 19.77 -7.45 -8.46
C VAL A 63 18.27 -7.77 -8.53
N GLY A 64 17.78 -8.71 -7.72
CA GLY A 64 16.36 -9.02 -7.63
C GLY A 64 15.52 -7.84 -7.12
N ILE A 65 16.06 -7.05 -6.18
CA ILE A 65 15.43 -5.82 -5.66
C ILE A 65 15.40 -4.74 -6.75
N LEU A 66 16.55 -4.49 -7.41
CA LEU A 66 16.66 -3.51 -8.49
C LEU A 66 15.71 -3.82 -9.66
N LYS A 67 15.57 -5.10 -10.05
CA LYS A 67 14.60 -5.53 -11.07
C LYS A 67 13.15 -5.24 -10.67
N ARG A 68 12.80 -5.43 -9.39
CA ARG A 68 11.46 -5.07 -8.88
C ARG A 68 11.22 -3.57 -8.93
N ILE A 69 12.21 -2.76 -8.58
CA ILE A 69 12.15 -1.30 -8.66
C ILE A 69 11.90 -0.86 -10.11
N ILE A 70 12.68 -1.34 -11.09
CA ILE A 70 12.46 -1.02 -12.52
C ILE A 70 11.06 -1.45 -12.98
N LYS A 71 10.62 -2.65 -12.59
CA LYS A 71 9.28 -3.14 -12.96
C LYS A 71 8.17 -2.22 -12.45
N ASN A 72 8.31 -1.71 -11.21
CA ASN A 72 7.35 -0.78 -10.65
C ASN A 72 7.43 0.59 -11.36
N MET A 73 8.62 1.12 -11.60
CA MET A 73 8.82 2.37 -12.33
C MET A 73 8.33 2.33 -13.77
N ASN A 74 8.53 1.21 -14.48
CA ASN A 74 7.99 1.03 -15.83
C ASN A 74 6.46 0.93 -15.85
N LYS A 75 5.84 0.46 -14.77
CA LYS A 75 4.37 0.54 -14.61
C LYS A 75 3.92 1.99 -14.47
N ASP A 76 4.64 2.80 -13.69
CA ASP A 76 4.35 4.23 -13.51
C ASP A 76 4.62 5.03 -14.80
N THR A 77 5.64 4.66 -15.59
CA THR A 77 6.00 5.34 -16.84
C THR A 77 5.08 4.96 -18.01
N ASN A 78 4.53 3.75 -18.04
CA ASN A 78 3.48 3.37 -19.02
C ASN A 78 2.16 4.11 -18.78
N CYS A 79 1.95 4.68 -17.60
CA CYS A 79 0.85 5.63 -17.34
C CYS A 79 1.08 7.02 -17.92
N ILE A 80 2.31 7.38 -18.36
CA ILE A 80 2.66 8.74 -18.80
C ILE A 80 2.81 8.88 -20.32
N MET A 81 2.90 7.80 -21.10
CA MET A 81 3.24 7.87 -22.54
C MET A 81 2.11 7.59 -23.53
N ASN A 82 0.85 7.57 -23.13
CA ASN A 82 -0.27 7.55 -24.07
C ASN A 82 -1.21 8.72 -23.84
N ASN A 83 -0.74 9.93 -24.13
CA ASN A 83 -1.56 11.13 -24.23
C ASN A 83 -2.09 11.27 -25.66
N GLU A 84 -2.97 10.38 -26.07
CA GLU A 84 -4.09 10.59 -27.00
C GLU A 84 -5.01 9.39 -26.78
N ASP A 85 -6.20 9.63 -26.21
CA ASP A 85 -7.17 8.66 -25.69
C ASP A 85 -6.82 8.04 -24.32
N ILE A 86 -6.63 8.87 -23.29
CA ILE A 86 -6.78 8.44 -21.90
C ILE A 86 -8.28 8.29 -21.63
N ILE A 87 -8.80 7.10 -21.94
CA ILE A 87 -9.81 6.50 -21.09
C ILE A 87 -9.09 6.39 -19.75
N MET A 88 -9.50 7.21 -18.77
CA MET A 88 -9.06 7.13 -17.38
C MET A 88 -9.29 5.68 -16.93
N THR A 89 -8.27 4.84 -17.02
CA THR A 89 -8.29 3.55 -16.31
C THR A 89 -8.32 3.93 -14.84
N GLY A 90 -9.49 3.79 -14.23
CA GLY A 90 -9.80 4.29 -12.90
C GLY A 90 -8.72 3.85 -11.91
N GLU A 91 -8.19 4.81 -11.12
CA GLU A 91 -7.29 4.44 -10.04
C GLU A 91 -7.98 3.41 -9.17
N ASN A 92 -7.32 2.26 -8.96
CA ASN A 92 -7.88 1.18 -8.19
C ASN A 92 -7.91 1.53 -6.70
N VAL A 93 -9.05 1.37 -6.06
CA VAL A 93 -9.27 1.64 -4.64
C VAL A 93 -9.69 0.36 -3.93
N PHE A 94 -8.92 -0.07 -2.93
CA PHE A 94 -9.28 -1.25 -2.15
C PHE A 94 -10.15 -0.86 -0.96
N ILE A 95 -11.26 -1.60 -0.74
CA ILE A 95 -12.20 -1.33 0.36
C ILE A 95 -12.12 -2.47 1.38
N VAL A 96 -11.71 -2.11 2.60
CA VAL A 96 -11.73 -2.98 3.79
C VAL A 96 -13.00 -2.67 4.58
N TYR A 97 -13.73 -3.71 4.97
CA TYR A 97 -14.99 -3.54 5.70
C TYR A 97 -15.34 -4.76 6.56
N SER A 98 -16.26 -4.58 7.50
CA SER A 98 -16.85 -5.68 8.25
C SER A 98 -18.07 -6.25 7.50
N HIS A 99 -18.12 -7.57 7.31
CA HIS A 99 -19.23 -8.25 6.64
C HIS A 99 -20.61 -8.05 7.31
N LYS A 100 -20.66 -7.55 8.56
CA LYS A 100 -21.92 -7.20 9.21
C LYS A 100 -22.64 -6.01 8.56
N HIS A 101 -21.91 -5.13 7.86
CA HIS A 101 -22.40 -3.89 7.28
C HIS A 101 -22.10 -3.79 5.78
N GLU A 102 -22.47 -4.85 5.07
CA GLU A 102 -22.30 -4.94 3.62
C GLU A 102 -23.08 -3.86 2.87
N ASP A 103 -24.23 -3.42 3.42
CA ASP A 103 -25.05 -2.35 2.86
C ASP A 103 -24.31 -1.01 2.80
N ILE A 104 -23.50 -0.68 3.83
CA ILE A 104 -22.67 0.52 3.86
C ILE A 104 -21.55 0.39 2.82
N MET A 105 -20.88 -0.75 2.79
CA MET A 105 -19.82 -1.03 1.83
C MET A 105 -20.34 -0.90 0.39
N GLN A 106 -21.49 -1.47 0.08
CA GLN A 106 -22.07 -1.41 -1.28
C GLN A 106 -22.39 0.04 -1.70
N LYS A 107 -22.93 0.87 -0.80
CA LYS A 107 -23.18 2.29 -1.08
C LYS A 107 -21.89 3.08 -1.34
N ILE A 108 -20.83 2.77 -0.57
CA ILE A 108 -19.50 3.37 -0.79
C ILE A 108 -18.93 2.90 -2.12
N LYS A 109 -19.00 1.60 -2.41
CA LYS A 109 -18.52 0.98 -3.65
C LYS A 109 -19.21 1.60 -4.87
N THR A 110 -20.53 1.71 -4.84
CA THR A 110 -21.32 2.36 -5.90
C THR A 110 -20.91 3.81 -6.09
N PHE A 111 -20.77 4.58 -5.01
CA PHE A 111 -20.35 5.99 -5.13
C PHE A 111 -18.92 6.11 -5.70
N VAL A 112 -17.99 5.26 -5.28
CA VAL A 112 -16.59 5.26 -5.77
C VAL A 112 -16.56 4.94 -7.26
N HIS A 113 -17.33 3.95 -7.70
CA HIS A 113 -17.40 3.54 -9.10
C HIS A 113 -18.17 4.56 -9.95
N ASP A 114 -19.43 4.87 -9.58
CA ASP A 114 -20.34 5.60 -10.45
C ASP A 114 -20.07 7.10 -10.47
N ASP A 115 -19.73 7.68 -9.31
CA ASP A 115 -19.56 9.13 -9.17
C ASP A 115 -18.08 9.58 -9.28
N LEU A 116 -17.12 8.75 -8.81
CA LEU A 116 -15.71 9.10 -8.82
C LEU A 116 -14.97 8.50 -10.02
N LYS A 117 -15.56 7.53 -10.72
CA LYS A 117 -14.94 6.81 -11.84
C LYS A 117 -13.64 6.10 -11.46
N LEU A 118 -13.58 5.64 -10.21
CA LEU A 118 -12.51 4.81 -9.68
C LEU A 118 -12.96 3.35 -9.68
N GLU A 119 -12.02 2.40 -9.67
CA GLU A 119 -12.33 0.97 -9.64
C GLU A 119 -12.22 0.42 -8.22
N PRO A 120 -13.35 0.28 -7.48
CA PRO A 120 -13.36 -0.25 -6.13
C PRO A 120 -13.35 -1.77 -6.12
N GLU A 121 -12.47 -2.36 -5.32
CA GLU A 121 -12.40 -3.80 -5.10
C GLU A 121 -12.47 -4.11 -3.60
N THR A 122 -12.95 -5.29 -3.27
CA THR A 122 -13.04 -5.82 -1.90
C THR A 122 -12.44 -7.22 -1.85
N LEU A 123 -12.07 -7.68 -0.66
CA LEU A 123 -11.70 -9.07 -0.46
C LEU A 123 -12.96 -9.92 -0.25
N ASP A 124 -13.26 -10.78 -1.20
CA ASP A 124 -14.25 -11.84 -1.00
C ASP A 124 -13.53 -13.10 -0.50
N ILE A 125 -13.73 -13.40 0.78
CA ILE A 125 -13.11 -14.56 1.43
C ILE A 125 -13.75 -15.87 0.97
N SER A 126 -14.98 -15.86 0.46
CA SER A 126 -15.71 -17.05 0.05
C SER A 126 -15.08 -17.76 -1.15
N GLU A 127 -14.35 -17.04 -1.97
CA GLU A 127 -13.66 -17.56 -3.16
C GLU A 127 -12.27 -18.14 -2.85
N PHE A 128 -11.76 -17.95 -1.62
CA PHE A 128 -10.37 -18.26 -1.30
C PHE A 128 -10.24 -19.62 -0.58
N LYS A 129 -9.44 -20.50 -1.19
CA LYS A 129 -9.00 -21.76 -0.57
C LYS A 129 -7.55 -21.60 -0.12
N GLY A 130 -7.32 -21.00 1.05
CA GLY A 130 -5.96 -20.81 1.55
C GLY A 130 -5.85 -19.86 2.74
N ASN A 131 -4.65 -19.33 2.95
CA ASN A 131 -4.40 -18.36 3.99
C ASN A 131 -4.93 -16.97 3.55
N ILE A 132 -5.70 -16.32 4.43
CA ILE A 132 -6.28 -14.99 4.17
C ILE A 132 -5.22 -13.93 3.86
N TRP A 133 -4.02 -14.09 4.40
CA TRP A 133 -2.90 -13.17 4.16
C TRP A 133 -2.35 -13.27 2.75
N ASP A 134 -2.29 -14.46 2.20
CA ASP A 134 -1.88 -14.70 0.82
C ASP A 134 -2.92 -14.09 -0.12
N ALA A 135 -4.20 -14.26 0.19
CA ALA A 135 -5.32 -13.65 -0.55
C ALA A 135 -5.25 -12.13 -0.55
N LEU A 136 -5.08 -11.54 0.64
CA LEU A 136 -4.99 -10.10 0.80
C LEU A 136 -3.76 -9.55 0.07
N SER A 137 -2.62 -10.22 0.21
CA SER A 137 -1.37 -9.83 -0.46
C SER A 137 -1.49 -9.87 -1.97
N GLU A 138 -2.07 -10.92 -2.53
CA GLU A 138 -2.25 -11.08 -3.97
C GLU A 138 -3.24 -10.06 -4.54
N LYS A 139 -4.43 -9.95 -3.93
CA LYS A 139 -5.47 -9.02 -4.40
C LYS A 139 -5.07 -7.56 -4.29
N THR A 140 -4.30 -7.19 -3.27
CA THR A 140 -3.91 -5.79 -3.07
C THR A 140 -2.65 -5.36 -3.84
N GLN A 141 -1.98 -6.24 -4.59
CA GLN A 141 -0.70 -5.93 -5.26
C GLN A 141 -0.70 -4.65 -6.09
N ASN A 142 -1.81 -4.33 -6.73
CA ASN A 142 -1.92 -3.20 -7.65
C ASN A 142 -2.68 -2.00 -7.07
N TYR A 143 -3.00 -2.01 -5.77
CA TYR A 143 -3.75 -0.94 -5.13
C TYR A 143 -2.82 0.01 -4.40
N GLN A 144 -2.97 1.29 -4.67
CA GLN A 144 -2.21 2.38 -4.03
C GLN A 144 -3.05 3.19 -3.06
N LYS A 145 -4.39 3.02 -3.07
CA LYS A 145 -5.33 3.71 -2.20
C LYS A 145 -6.25 2.69 -1.52
N ALA A 146 -6.61 2.96 -0.27
CA ALA A 146 -7.58 2.14 0.43
C ALA A 146 -8.60 2.97 1.21
N ILE A 147 -9.83 2.47 1.25
CA ILE A 147 -10.91 2.93 2.12
C ILE A 147 -11.08 1.88 3.21
N ILE A 148 -11.04 2.30 4.47
CA ILE A 148 -11.27 1.43 5.62
C ILE A 148 -12.62 1.83 6.22
N VAL A 149 -13.60 0.95 6.14
CA VAL A 149 -14.95 1.17 6.68
C VAL A 149 -15.00 0.61 8.10
N MET A 150 -15.02 1.51 9.07
CA MET A 150 -15.12 1.20 10.50
C MET A 150 -16.55 1.36 10.96
N THR A 151 -17.15 0.29 11.44
CA THR A 151 -18.54 0.23 11.90
C THR A 151 -18.59 -0.15 13.38
N ALA A 152 -19.68 0.19 14.05
CA ALA A 152 -19.91 -0.14 15.46
C ALA A 152 -20.38 -1.60 15.61
N ASP A 153 -19.44 -2.55 15.45
CA ASP A 153 -19.74 -3.97 15.35
C ASP A 153 -19.79 -4.71 16.67
N ASP A 154 -18.80 -4.45 17.51
CA ASP A 154 -18.55 -5.20 18.72
C ASP A 154 -18.59 -4.27 19.95
N LYS A 155 -19.32 -4.70 20.99
CA LYS A 155 -19.40 -4.01 22.26
C LYS A 155 -18.21 -4.39 23.12
N VAL A 156 -17.53 -3.40 23.63
CA VAL A 156 -16.38 -3.56 24.53
C VAL A 156 -16.68 -2.92 25.87
N VAL A 157 -16.28 -3.59 26.94
CA VAL A 157 -16.35 -3.08 28.32
C VAL A 157 -14.92 -2.75 28.74
N SER A 158 -14.67 -1.51 29.12
CA SER A 158 -13.39 -1.06 29.66
C SER A 158 -13.21 -1.46 31.14
N ASP A 159 -12.00 -1.35 31.66
CA ASP A 159 -11.68 -1.67 33.06
C ASP A 159 -12.45 -0.82 34.08
N ASP A 160 -12.88 0.36 33.68
CA ASP A 160 -13.75 1.26 34.47
C ASP A 160 -15.24 0.95 34.32
N ASN A 161 -15.61 -0.18 33.74
CA ASN A 161 -16.97 -0.59 33.39
C ASN A 161 -17.69 0.34 32.38
N SER A 162 -17.00 1.26 31.73
CA SER A 162 -17.60 2.00 30.62
C SER A 162 -17.74 1.11 29.41
N GLU A 163 -18.83 1.30 28.65
CA GLU A 163 -19.12 0.54 27.45
C GLU A 163 -18.93 1.40 26.21
N TYR A 164 -18.34 0.83 25.17
CA TYR A 164 -18.24 1.47 23.87
C TYR A 164 -18.36 0.46 22.73
N MET A 165 -18.68 0.97 21.54
CA MET A 165 -18.71 0.17 20.33
C MET A 165 -17.41 0.37 19.53
N GLN A 166 -16.90 -0.69 18.94
CA GLN A 166 -15.74 -0.65 18.07
C GLN A 166 -15.96 -1.50 16.82
N THR A 167 -15.15 -1.26 15.80
CA THR A 167 -15.08 -2.16 14.65
C THR A 167 -14.42 -3.49 15.04
N ARG A 168 -14.66 -4.52 14.24
CA ARG A 168 -14.05 -5.83 14.48
C ARG A 168 -12.52 -5.77 14.46
N PRO A 169 -11.85 -6.56 15.33
CA PRO A 169 -10.38 -6.60 15.38
C PRO A 169 -9.70 -6.87 14.02
N ASN A 170 -10.31 -7.69 13.15
CA ASN A 170 -9.78 -7.98 11.84
C ASN A 170 -9.63 -6.72 10.97
N VAL A 171 -10.58 -5.78 11.04
CA VAL A 171 -10.50 -4.52 10.28
C VAL A 171 -9.28 -3.69 10.71
N PHE A 172 -8.91 -3.71 12.01
CA PHE A 172 -7.69 -3.04 12.47
C PHE A 172 -6.41 -3.69 11.94
N ILE A 173 -6.39 -5.01 11.86
CA ILE A 173 -5.25 -5.74 11.31
C ILE A 173 -5.10 -5.43 9.81
N GLU A 174 -6.20 -5.46 9.08
CA GLU A 174 -6.24 -5.09 7.66
C GLU A 174 -5.88 -3.62 7.44
N LEU A 175 -6.32 -2.70 8.31
CA LEU A 175 -5.88 -1.30 8.30
C LEU A 175 -4.36 -1.19 8.42
N GLY A 176 -3.75 -1.87 9.41
CA GLY A 176 -2.29 -1.87 9.60
C GLY A 176 -1.56 -2.37 8.36
N TYR A 177 -2.06 -3.45 7.75
CA TYR A 177 -1.54 -3.97 6.50
C TYR A 177 -1.63 -2.95 5.35
N MET A 178 -2.79 -2.30 5.18
CA MET A 178 -2.99 -1.32 4.10
C MET A 178 -2.18 -0.04 4.32
N ILE A 179 -1.98 0.39 5.58
CA ILE A 179 -1.06 1.50 5.90
C ILE A 179 0.37 1.18 5.44
N HIS A 180 0.85 -0.03 5.76
CA HIS A 180 2.17 -0.47 5.31
C HIS A 180 2.29 -0.50 3.79
N LYS A 181 1.24 -0.97 3.11
CA LYS A 181 1.24 -1.18 1.66
C LYS A 181 1.07 0.10 0.84
N CYS A 182 0.08 0.91 1.21
CA CYS A 182 -0.32 2.10 0.44
C CYS A 182 0.33 3.38 0.96
N GLY A 183 0.86 3.35 2.19
CA GLY A 183 1.28 4.55 2.92
C GLY A 183 0.10 5.29 3.55
N LEU A 184 0.35 5.88 4.71
CA LEU A 184 -0.67 6.52 5.55
C LEU A 184 -1.50 7.58 4.82
N LYS A 185 -0.87 8.37 3.97
CA LYS A 185 -1.52 9.44 3.18
C LYS A 185 -2.57 8.91 2.17
N ASN A 186 -2.49 7.66 1.79
CA ASN A 186 -3.38 7.02 0.82
C ASN A 186 -4.50 6.20 1.47
N ILE A 187 -4.60 6.25 2.80
CA ILE A 187 -5.69 5.62 3.57
C ILE A 187 -6.78 6.65 3.85
N THR A 188 -8.02 6.28 3.58
CA THR A 188 -9.21 7.04 3.96
C THR A 188 -10.06 6.18 4.88
N ILE A 189 -10.37 6.68 6.07
CA ILE A 189 -11.25 6.01 7.02
C ILE A 189 -12.67 6.55 6.86
N VAL A 190 -13.64 5.65 6.74
CA VAL A 190 -15.07 5.98 6.81
C VAL A 190 -15.63 5.36 8.10
N CYS A 191 -16.12 6.20 9.00
CA CYS A 191 -16.70 5.76 10.26
C CYS A 191 -18.23 5.79 10.20
N SER A 192 -18.88 4.74 10.67
CA SER A 192 -20.32 4.65 10.80
C SER A 192 -20.73 4.24 12.21
N GLY A 193 -21.82 4.84 12.69
CA GLY A 193 -22.27 4.68 14.06
C GLY A 193 -21.32 5.33 15.07
N ASN A 194 -21.56 5.07 16.35
CA ASN A 194 -20.69 5.52 17.43
C ASN A 194 -19.46 4.62 17.56
N CYS A 195 -18.79 4.31 16.46
CA CYS A 195 -17.59 3.50 16.46
C CYS A 195 -16.43 4.28 17.09
N ARG A 196 -15.85 3.74 18.17
CA ARG A 196 -14.68 4.33 18.80
C ARG A 196 -13.45 4.14 17.90
N ILE A 197 -12.78 5.25 17.60
CA ILE A 197 -11.51 5.25 16.87
C ILE A 197 -10.38 5.20 17.91
N PRO A 198 -9.42 4.27 17.79
CA PRO A 198 -8.25 4.23 18.66
C PRO A 198 -7.43 5.53 18.59
N SER A 199 -6.84 5.93 19.70
CA SER A 199 -6.02 7.15 19.81
C SER A 199 -4.86 7.17 18.82
N ASP A 200 -4.26 6.00 18.55
CA ASP A 200 -3.09 5.86 17.69
C ASP A 200 -3.37 6.19 16.22
N ILE A 201 -4.63 6.11 15.80
CA ILE A 201 -5.09 6.48 14.45
C ILE A 201 -5.99 7.72 14.44
N SER A 202 -6.21 8.36 15.58
CA SER A 202 -7.07 9.56 15.69
C SER A 202 -6.56 10.76 14.90
N GLY A 203 -5.26 10.79 14.55
CA GLY A 203 -4.67 11.80 13.69
C GLY A 203 -4.97 11.61 12.19
N LEU A 204 -5.58 10.48 11.80
CA LEU A 204 -6.01 10.26 10.44
C LEU A 204 -7.30 11.04 10.16
N ILE A 205 -7.42 11.54 8.93
CA ILE A 205 -8.67 12.18 8.49
C ILE A 205 -9.69 11.08 8.22
N TYR A 206 -10.86 11.18 8.85
CA TYR A 206 -11.96 10.24 8.63
C TYR A 206 -13.23 10.95 8.16
N VAL A 207 -14.05 10.20 7.45
CA VAL A 207 -15.34 10.60 6.92
C VAL A 207 -16.42 9.99 7.82
N ILE A 208 -17.34 10.81 8.32
CA ILE A 208 -18.51 10.33 9.08
C ILE A 208 -19.60 9.97 8.07
N TYR A 209 -19.96 8.69 8.02
CA TYR A 209 -20.91 8.15 7.05
C TYR A 209 -22.32 8.73 7.21
N GLU A 210 -22.79 8.98 8.42
CA GLU A 210 -24.10 9.56 8.71
C GLU A 210 -24.21 11.04 8.37
N SER A 211 -23.08 11.71 8.06
CA SER A 211 -23.08 13.09 7.61
C SER A 211 -23.74 13.20 6.21
N GLU A 212 -24.63 14.16 6.02
CA GLU A 212 -25.22 14.44 4.70
C GLU A 212 -24.15 14.72 3.63
N ARG A 213 -22.96 15.16 4.06
CA ARG A 213 -21.81 15.48 3.18
C ARG A 213 -20.77 14.37 3.07
N TRP A 214 -21.08 13.14 3.49
CA TRP A 214 -20.09 12.07 3.47
C TRP A 214 -19.48 11.82 2.08
N ARG A 215 -20.30 11.92 1.02
CA ARG A 215 -19.86 11.76 -0.37
C ARG A 215 -18.86 12.83 -0.78
N GLU A 216 -19.15 14.09 -0.44
CA GLU A 216 -18.25 15.21 -0.72
C GLU A 216 -16.93 15.06 0.05
N SER A 217 -17.01 14.69 1.33
CA SER A 217 -15.84 14.45 2.16
C SER A 217 -14.99 13.29 1.63
N LEU A 218 -15.62 12.19 1.23
CA LEU A 218 -14.92 11.03 0.64
C LEU A 218 -14.28 11.40 -0.71
N ARG A 219 -14.97 12.12 -1.57
CA ARG A 219 -14.43 12.65 -2.83
C ARG A 219 -13.16 13.46 -2.61
N LYS A 220 -13.17 14.42 -1.67
CA LYS A 220 -12.00 15.24 -1.34
C LYS A 220 -10.81 14.40 -0.87
N GLN A 221 -11.06 13.34 -0.10
CA GLN A 221 -10.01 12.46 0.41
C GLN A 221 -9.39 11.58 -0.69
N LEU A 222 -10.17 11.14 -1.65
CA LEU A 222 -9.70 10.22 -2.69
C LEU A 222 -9.08 10.94 -3.90
N ILE A 223 -9.61 12.11 -4.28
CA ILE A 223 -9.22 12.80 -5.51
C ILE A 223 -8.26 13.97 -5.25
N ASN A 224 -8.41 14.70 -4.15
CA ASN A 224 -7.68 15.96 -3.92
C ASN A 224 -6.46 15.81 -2.98
N LYS A 225 -5.98 14.60 -2.72
CA LYS A 225 -4.72 14.38 -2.01
C LYS A 225 -3.54 14.53 -2.99
N ASN A 226 -3.22 15.77 -3.34
CA ASN A 226 -1.92 16.17 -3.89
C ASN A 226 -1.01 16.63 -2.75
#